data_9136d6823fbf36ded61fae9fc358c7f1
#
_entry.id   9136d6823fbf36ded61fae9fc358c7f1
#
_cell.length_a   1.000
_cell.length_b   1.000
_cell.length_c   1.000
_cell.angle_alpha   90.00
_cell.angle_beta   90.00
_cell.angle_gamma   90.00
#
_symmetry.space_group_name_H-M   'P 1'
#
loop_
_entity.id
_entity.type
_entity.pdbx_description
1 polymer ?
#
loop_
_entity_poly.entity_id
_entity_poly.type
_entity_poly.pdbx_seq_one_letter_code
_entity_poly.pdbx_strand_id
1 'polypeptide(L)'
;MALLQAQHLHLAYDRRDIVSDLSLSLPEGAVTIIVGANGCGKSTLLRGMSRLLSPRDGAVVLDGKDIRSLRGKDLARRLGLLPQTPIAPDGVTVRELVRRGRFPHQGLFQQWRAEDEAAVAEALTATRTDDLADRLLEELSGGQRQRVWIAMALAQQTEVLLLDEPTTFLDVTHQLEVLDVVRDLNQQRGTTVGIVLHDLNLASRYADHLVAVRRGEIYAEGAPAEVITEQMVHEVFALDSRVVPDPVTGTPMVLPLGRDAAPTPTPQEEPMTTTATQPAAELVPALEHSPQLVYTLRVGAVRPLGRSLVRLTFTSPDLVHFGTGGHPLDLRIKLIIPGPEASADHFASVRPGAMLDPATHADWYRTWLQIDPADRGWMRTYTVREQRAAGHPGNVSEHPEIDIDVVLHLDPVEVPGQGVAARWARDAQVGDTISLLGPNRHLVGPEYGGIEFRPGTARTVLLVGDETALPAVGSILEALPASLSGHALLEVPEAADAQQLLTRSGVQVT
;
A
#
# COMPACT_ATOMS: atom_id res chain seq x y z
N MET A 1 12.59 29.81 -11.82
CA MET A 1 13.85 29.57 -11.06
C MET A 1 13.61 28.40 -10.11
N ALA A 2 14.65 27.78 -9.57
CA ALA A 2 14.43 26.70 -8.59
C ALA A 2 14.25 27.31 -7.19
N LEU A 3 13.16 26.98 -6.50
CA LEU A 3 12.84 27.51 -5.17
C LEU A 3 13.60 26.77 -4.07
N LEU A 4 13.71 25.42 -4.18
CA LEU A 4 14.45 24.56 -3.25
C LEU A 4 15.53 23.78 -4.00
N GLN A 5 16.77 23.84 -3.49
CA GLN A 5 17.94 23.20 -4.12
C GLN A 5 18.76 22.43 -3.09
N ALA A 6 19.13 21.22 -3.43
CA ALA A 6 20.26 20.51 -2.82
C ALA A 6 21.51 20.76 -3.64
N GLN A 7 22.61 21.14 -3.01
CA GLN A 7 23.89 21.48 -3.67
C GLN A 7 24.99 20.60 -3.08
N HIS A 8 25.55 19.71 -3.91
CA HIS A 8 26.63 18.79 -3.54
C HIS A 8 26.36 18.04 -2.23
N LEU A 9 25.14 17.53 -2.08
CA LEU A 9 24.63 17.02 -0.81
C LEU A 9 25.22 15.64 -0.49
N HIS A 10 25.84 15.51 0.69
CA HIS A 10 26.31 14.26 1.26
C HIS A 10 25.49 13.93 2.50
N LEU A 11 24.74 12.82 2.47
CA LEU A 11 23.90 12.38 3.57
C LEU A 11 24.30 10.97 4.02
N ALA A 12 24.39 10.79 5.34
CA ALA A 12 24.77 9.52 5.92
C ALA A 12 24.04 9.26 7.23
N TYR A 13 23.87 7.98 7.56
CA TYR A 13 23.55 7.52 8.90
C TYR A 13 24.80 6.87 9.50
N ASP A 14 25.23 7.35 10.65
CA ASP A 14 26.47 6.92 11.31
C ASP A 14 27.68 6.95 10.36
N ARG A 15 28.17 5.79 9.93
CA ARG A 15 29.32 5.66 9.04
C ARG A 15 28.97 5.30 7.59
N ARG A 16 27.68 5.07 7.31
CA ARG A 16 27.22 4.63 5.99
C ARG A 16 26.71 5.82 5.18
N ASP A 17 27.40 6.14 4.11
CA ASP A 17 26.93 7.12 3.13
C ASP A 17 25.75 6.56 2.34
N ILE A 18 24.69 7.37 2.22
CA ILE A 18 23.45 7.02 1.52
C ILE A 18 23.29 7.87 0.26
N VAL A 19 23.64 9.17 0.36
CA VAL A 19 23.63 10.11 -0.76
C VAL A 19 25.02 10.71 -0.84
N SER A 20 25.60 10.71 -2.03
CA SER A 20 26.98 11.17 -2.27
C SER A 20 27.01 12.17 -3.41
N ASP A 21 27.42 13.41 -3.12
CA ASP A 21 27.58 14.51 -4.08
C ASP A 21 26.35 14.77 -4.96
N LEU A 22 25.14 14.69 -4.35
CA LEU A 22 23.88 14.85 -5.09
C LEU A 22 23.49 16.33 -5.16
N SER A 23 23.27 16.83 -6.37
CA SER A 23 22.70 18.14 -6.62
C SER A 23 21.34 18.00 -7.31
N LEU A 24 20.30 18.59 -6.71
CA LEU A 24 18.91 18.53 -7.20
C LEU A 24 18.25 19.89 -7.05
N SER A 25 17.52 20.32 -8.07
CA SER A 25 16.75 21.55 -8.05
C SER A 25 15.28 21.25 -8.27
N LEU A 26 14.40 21.68 -7.36
CA LEU A 26 12.96 21.64 -7.57
C LEU A 26 12.52 22.91 -8.31
N PRO A 27 12.01 22.80 -9.56
CA PRO A 27 11.50 23.95 -10.30
C PRO A 27 10.31 24.58 -9.56
N GLU A 28 10.31 25.92 -9.49
CA GLU A 28 9.27 26.69 -8.83
C GLU A 28 7.90 26.44 -9.48
N GLY A 29 6.87 26.18 -8.67
CA GLY A 29 5.51 25.95 -9.13
C GLY A 29 5.32 24.65 -9.92
N ALA A 30 6.26 23.72 -9.87
CA ALA A 30 6.17 22.42 -10.55
C ALA A 30 6.01 21.26 -9.56
N VAL A 31 5.44 20.17 -10.05
CA VAL A 31 5.41 18.87 -9.37
C VAL A 31 6.61 18.06 -9.82
N THR A 32 7.61 17.93 -8.93
CA THR A 32 8.78 17.08 -9.14
C THR A 32 8.55 15.72 -8.48
N ILE A 33 8.65 14.63 -9.24
CA ILE A 33 8.53 13.29 -8.71
C ILE A 33 9.88 12.58 -8.73
N ILE A 34 10.25 12.01 -7.58
CA ILE A 34 11.49 11.28 -7.37
C ILE A 34 11.18 9.79 -7.37
N VAL A 35 11.77 9.06 -8.30
CA VAL A 35 11.63 7.60 -8.44
C VAL A 35 12.97 6.89 -8.28
N GLY A 36 12.95 5.60 -7.99
CA GLY A 36 14.14 4.76 -7.84
C GLY A 36 13.87 3.52 -7.02
N ALA A 37 14.76 2.54 -7.08
CA ALA A 37 14.65 1.29 -6.36
C ALA A 37 14.60 1.49 -4.83
N ASN A 38 14.07 0.48 -4.11
CA ASN A 38 14.05 0.52 -2.64
C ASN A 38 15.46 0.63 -2.08
N GLY A 39 15.63 1.47 -1.07
CA GLY A 39 16.93 1.70 -0.43
C GLY A 39 17.93 2.54 -1.22
N CYS A 40 17.57 3.14 -2.36
CA CYS A 40 18.47 3.99 -3.15
C CYS A 40 18.70 5.41 -2.57
N GLY A 41 18.02 5.79 -1.46
CA GLY A 41 18.29 7.06 -0.76
C GLY A 41 17.20 8.14 -0.90
N LYS A 42 16.05 7.88 -1.53
CA LYS A 42 14.98 8.88 -1.77
C LYS A 42 14.46 9.55 -0.49
N SER A 43 14.02 8.77 0.49
CA SER A 43 13.54 9.31 1.78
C SER A 43 14.63 10.01 2.58
N THR A 44 15.89 9.52 2.45
CA THR A 44 17.06 10.19 3.05
C THR A 44 17.30 11.56 2.41
N LEU A 45 17.16 11.65 1.09
CA LEU A 45 17.25 12.92 0.35
C LEU A 45 16.18 13.90 0.84
N LEU A 46 14.91 13.49 0.92
CA LEU A 46 13.83 14.37 1.42
C LEU A 46 14.08 14.82 2.87
N ARG A 47 14.58 13.95 3.73
CA ARG A 47 14.95 14.30 5.11
C ARG A 47 16.09 15.31 5.16
N GLY A 48 17.07 15.20 4.26
CA GLY A 48 18.13 16.21 4.09
C GLY A 48 17.56 17.53 3.62
N MET A 49 16.75 17.53 2.57
CA MET A 49 16.12 18.71 1.99
C MET A 49 15.15 19.43 2.94
N SER A 50 14.60 18.74 3.93
CA SER A 50 13.70 19.30 4.95
C SER A 50 14.39 19.66 6.27
N ARG A 51 15.72 19.55 6.37
CA ARG A 51 16.51 19.77 7.59
C ARG A 51 16.21 18.78 8.74
N LEU A 52 15.58 17.64 8.44
CA LEU A 52 15.44 16.56 9.43
C LEU A 52 16.71 15.71 9.56
N LEU A 53 17.53 15.68 8.52
CA LEU A 53 18.85 15.07 8.54
C LEU A 53 19.90 16.14 8.15
N SER A 54 20.88 16.35 9.02
CA SER A 54 21.97 17.30 8.74
C SER A 54 22.94 16.69 7.75
N PRO A 55 23.26 17.38 6.63
CA PRO A 55 24.25 16.88 5.69
C PRO A 55 25.66 16.91 6.31
N ARG A 56 26.48 15.93 5.91
CA ARG A 56 27.92 15.90 6.23
C ARG A 56 28.67 16.96 5.43
N ASP A 57 28.27 17.14 4.17
CA ASP A 57 28.82 18.15 3.28
C ASP A 57 27.71 18.61 2.32
N GLY A 58 27.93 19.77 1.68
CA GLY A 58 26.96 20.43 0.84
C GLY A 58 25.95 21.27 1.61
N ALA A 59 24.97 21.78 0.91
CA ALA A 59 23.97 22.67 1.46
C ALA A 59 22.59 22.44 0.80
N VAL A 60 21.51 22.76 1.56
CA VAL A 60 20.18 22.92 1.00
C VAL A 60 19.80 24.39 1.05
N VAL A 61 19.40 24.91 -0.10
CA VAL A 61 19.13 26.33 -0.31
C VAL A 61 17.66 26.51 -0.66
N LEU A 62 16.96 27.35 0.10
CA LEU A 62 15.58 27.78 -0.14
C LEU A 62 15.60 29.28 -0.51
N ASP A 63 15.19 29.61 -1.75
CA ASP A 63 15.16 30.96 -2.24
C ASP A 63 16.51 31.71 -2.02
N GLY A 64 17.62 31.07 -2.42
CA GLY A 64 18.97 31.58 -2.30
C GLY A 64 19.57 31.59 -0.89
N LYS A 65 18.86 31.07 0.14
CA LYS A 65 19.33 31.02 1.54
C LYS A 65 19.52 29.61 2.02
N ASP A 66 20.63 29.30 2.66
CA ASP A 66 20.83 28.01 3.32
C ASP A 66 19.77 27.82 4.41
N ILE A 67 19.04 26.70 4.33
CA ILE A 67 17.94 26.37 5.29
C ILE A 67 18.43 26.27 6.74
N ARG A 68 19.73 26.02 6.96
CA ARG A 68 20.35 25.99 8.31
C ARG A 68 20.39 27.37 8.94
N SER A 69 20.46 28.43 8.16
CA SER A 69 20.48 29.83 8.64
C SER A 69 19.08 30.33 9.05
N LEU A 70 18.00 29.67 8.62
CA LEU A 70 16.63 30.06 8.91
C LEU A 70 16.20 29.60 10.32
N ARG A 71 15.39 30.42 11.01
CA ARG A 71 14.74 30.00 12.25
C ARG A 71 13.76 28.87 11.96
N GLY A 72 13.58 27.94 12.91
CA GLY A 72 12.72 26.77 12.71
C GLY A 72 11.30 27.10 12.25
N LYS A 73 10.65 28.11 12.86
CA LYS A 73 9.30 28.56 12.46
C LYS A 73 9.28 29.21 11.08
N ASP A 74 10.32 29.97 10.74
CA ASP A 74 10.39 30.64 9.44
C ASP A 74 10.57 29.64 8.31
N LEU A 75 11.38 28.59 8.53
CA LEU A 75 11.48 27.46 7.61
C LEU A 75 10.16 26.70 7.51
N ALA A 76 9.52 26.37 8.64
CA ALA A 76 8.27 25.61 8.67
C ALA A 76 7.07 26.35 8.05
N ARG A 77 7.12 27.68 7.90
CA ARG A 77 6.10 28.43 7.14
C ARG A 77 6.31 28.37 5.63
N ARG A 78 7.49 27.98 5.18
CA ARG A 78 7.86 27.94 3.77
C ARG A 78 8.02 26.55 3.20
N LEU A 79 8.39 25.57 4.06
CA LEU A 79 8.67 24.20 3.70
C LEU A 79 7.90 23.24 4.61
N GLY A 80 6.99 22.48 4.02
CA GLY A 80 6.25 21.39 4.66
C GLY A 80 6.87 20.05 4.28
N LEU A 81 6.78 19.07 5.20
CA LEU A 81 7.13 17.67 4.93
C LEU A 81 6.07 16.76 5.51
N LEU A 82 5.58 15.84 4.68
CA LEU A 82 4.84 14.65 5.12
C LEU A 82 5.77 13.44 5.03
N PRO A 83 6.20 12.87 6.17
CA PRO A 83 7.05 11.68 6.17
C PRO A 83 6.24 10.42 5.81
N GLN A 84 6.93 9.35 5.42
CA GLN A 84 6.33 8.06 5.05
C GLN A 84 5.47 7.46 6.16
N THR A 85 5.91 7.57 7.42
CA THR A 85 5.19 7.07 8.60
C THR A 85 5.01 8.19 9.61
N PRO A 86 3.95 9.01 9.47
CA PRO A 86 3.68 10.07 10.41
C PRO A 86 3.07 9.50 11.71
N ILE A 87 3.41 10.11 12.85
CA ILE A 87 2.96 9.70 14.19
C ILE A 87 2.10 10.80 14.80
N ALA A 88 0.96 10.43 15.36
CA ALA A 88 0.11 11.29 16.18
C ALA A 88 0.03 10.74 17.60
N PRO A 89 -0.22 11.59 18.60
CA PRO A 89 -0.61 11.13 19.94
C PRO A 89 -1.97 10.44 19.89
N ASP A 90 -2.20 9.51 20.82
CA ASP A 90 -3.47 8.82 20.98
C ASP A 90 -4.61 9.79 21.40
N GLY A 91 -5.84 9.47 21.03
CA GLY A 91 -7.02 10.24 21.36
C GLY A 91 -7.16 11.59 20.65
N VAL A 92 -6.44 11.80 19.55
CA VAL A 92 -6.52 13.06 18.76
C VAL A 92 -7.59 12.94 17.69
N THR A 93 -8.48 13.95 17.63
CA THR A 93 -9.45 14.04 16.53
C THR A 93 -8.79 14.48 15.23
N VAL A 94 -9.45 14.19 14.09
CA VAL A 94 -9.01 14.64 12.76
C VAL A 94 -8.81 16.15 12.74
N ARG A 95 -9.78 16.92 13.24
CA ARG A 95 -9.72 18.39 13.30
C ARG A 95 -8.52 18.87 14.12
N GLU A 96 -8.25 18.26 15.27
CA GLU A 96 -7.11 18.61 16.11
C GLU A 96 -5.78 18.30 15.43
N LEU A 97 -5.69 17.18 14.72
CA LEU A 97 -4.50 16.85 13.95
C LEU A 97 -4.25 17.88 12.83
N VAL A 98 -5.27 18.19 12.02
CA VAL A 98 -5.14 19.15 10.92
C VAL A 98 -4.80 20.55 11.45
N ARG A 99 -5.35 20.95 12.59
CA ARG A 99 -5.00 22.21 13.28
C ARG A 99 -3.51 22.31 13.64
N ARG A 100 -2.83 21.20 13.88
CA ARG A 100 -1.37 21.21 14.16
C ARG A 100 -0.55 21.68 12.96
N GLY A 101 -1.05 21.57 11.74
CA GLY A 101 -0.44 22.19 10.56
C GLY A 101 -0.28 23.70 10.70
N ARG A 102 -1.11 24.37 11.54
CA ARG A 102 -1.02 25.82 11.78
C ARG A 102 -0.02 26.23 12.84
N PHE A 103 0.64 25.31 13.58
CA PHE A 103 1.62 25.65 14.62
C PHE A 103 2.74 26.60 14.18
N PRO A 104 3.30 26.51 12.98
CA PRO A 104 4.31 27.50 12.54
C PRO A 104 3.78 28.93 12.48
N HIS A 105 2.48 29.12 12.23
CA HIS A 105 1.83 30.43 12.12
C HIS A 105 1.46 31.05 13.46
N GLN A 106 1.42 30.25 14.54
CA GLN A 106 1.03 30.72 15.87
C GLN A 106 2.22 31.35 16.61
N GLY A 107 1.98 32.49 17.28
CA GLY A 107 2.93 33.13 18.20
C GLY A 107 2.79 32.61 19.63
N LEU A 108 3.76 32.90 20.52
CA LEU A 108 3.72 32.52 21.94
C LEU A 108 2.47 33.05 22.69
N PHE A 109 1.88 34.15 22.23
CA PHE A 109 0.69 34.78 22.81
C PHE A 109 -0.42 35.00 21.78
N GLN A 110 -0.30 34.44 20.59
CA GLN A 110 -1.32 34.61 19.56
C GLN A 110 -2.42 33.56 19.73
N GLN A 111 -3.65 34.03 19.95
CA GLN A 111 -4.86 33.24 19.92
C GLN A 111 -5.11 32.73 18.49
N TRP A 112 -5.84 31.62 18.39
CA TRP A 112 -6.35 31.04 17.17
C TRP A 112 -7.14 32.09 16.36
N ARG A 113 -6.81 32.26 15.08
CA ARG A 113 -7.39 33.28 14.21
C ARG A 113 -8.43 32.66 13.27
N ALA A 114 -9.31 33.50 12.72
CA ALA A 114 -10.26 33.09 11.70
C ALA A 114 -9.56 32.52 10.44
N GLU A 115 -8.39 33.07 10.10
CA GLU A 115 -7.54 32.60 8.98
C GLU A 115 -7.04 31.16 9.22
N ASP A 116 -6.70 30.80 10.46
CA ASP A 116 -6.28 29.44 10.81
C ASP A 116 -7.43 28.46 10.69
N GLU A 117 -8.64 28.85 11.14
CA GLU A 117 -9.85 28.02 10.99
C GLU A 117 -10.23 27.85 9.51
N ALA A 118 -10.12 28.90 8.70
CA ALA A 118 -10.38 28.85 7.27
C ALA A 118 -9.37 27.91 6.56
N ALA A 119 -8.07 27.98 6.92
CA ALA A 119 -7.06 27.09 6.34
C ALA A 119 -7.31 25.60 6.71
N VAL A 120 -7.75 25.32 7.92
CA VAL A 120 -8.12 23.96 8.36
C VAL A 120 -9.35 23.48 7.61
N ALA A 121 -10.41 24.29 7.52
CA ALA A 121 -11.63 23.93 6.79
C ALA A 121 -11.33 23.67 5.31
N GLU A 122 -10.56 24.54 4.67
CA GLU A 122 -10.15 24.36 3.28
C GLU A 122 -9.35 23.08 3.07
N ALA A 123 -8.41 22.74 3.97
CA ALA A 123 -7.62 21.53 3.89
C ALA A 123 -8.48 20.27 4.06
N LEU A 124 -9.44 20.26 4.99
CA LEU A 124 -10.38 19.16 5.19
C LEU A 124 -11.24 18.95 3.93
N THR A 125 -11.79 20.03 3.36
CA THR A 125 -12.61 19.97 2.15
C THR A 125 -11.81 19.48 0.95
N ALA A 126 -10.60 20.00 0.74
CA ALA A 126 -9.72 19.57 -0.35
C ALA A 126 -9.40 18.07 -0.32
N THR A 127 -9.28 17.49 0.88
CA THR A 127 -9.00 16.06 1.06
C THR A 127 -10.25 15.20 1.26
N ARG A 128 -11.46 15.80 1.19
CA ARG A 128 -12.74 15.12 1.43
C ARG A 128 -12.76 14.38 2.77
N THR A 129 -12.37 15.09 3.83
CA THR A 129 -12.31 14.56 5.20
C THR A 129 -13.11 15.41 6.20
N ASP A 130 -14.00 16.29 5.70
CA ASP A 130 -14.86 17.16 6.52
C ASP A 130 -15.81 16.36 7.42
N ASP A 131 -16.38 15.30 6.88
CA ASP A 131 -17.28 14.37 7.57
C ASP A 131 -16.59 13.54 8.66
N LEU A 132 -15.26 13.50 8.64
CA LEU A 132 -14.42 12.78 9.59
C LEU A 132 -13.86 13.70 10.70
N ALA A 133 -14.10 15.03 10.61
CA ALA A 133 -13.40 16.04 11.40
C ALA A 133 -13.45 15.81 12.92
N ASP A 134 -14.54 15.29 13.44
CA ASP A 134 -14.75 15.06 14.87
C ASP A 134 -14.49 13.60 15.30
N ARG A 135 -14.07 12.72 14.36
CA ARG A 135 -13.66 11.35 14.67
C ARG A 135 -12.23 11.30 15.21
N LEU A 136 -11.96 10.27 16.00
CA LEU A 136 -10.58 9.96 16.42
C LEU A 136 -9.77 9.43 15.22
N LEU A 137 -8.48 9.76 15.19
CA LEU A 137 -7.59 9.31 14.13
C LEU A 137 -7.47 7.77 14.06
N GLU A 138 -7.60 7.11 15.20
CA GLU A 138 -7.53 5.66 15.38
C GLU A 138 -8.74 4.94 14.74
N GLU A 139 -9.88 5.60 14.65
CA GLU A 139 -11.10 5.06 14.05
C GLU A 139 -11.07 5.03 12.52
N LEU A 140 -10.04 5.66 11.92
CA LEU A 140 -9.96 5.82 10.48
C LEU A 140 -9.33 4.62 9.78
N SER A 141 -9.85 4.29 8.59
CA SER A 141 -9.16 3.38 7.69
C SER A 141 -7.78 3.94 7.29
N GLY A 142 -6.86 3.10 6.82
CA GLY A 142 -5.54 3.54 6.36
C GLY A 142 -5.61 4.66 5.32
N GLY A 143 -6.52 4.55 4.34
CA GLY A 143 -6.70 5.57 3.30
C GLY A 143 -7.30 6.88 3.84
N GLN A 144 -8.28 6.80 4.75
CA GLN A 144 -8.82 7.98 5.42
C GLN A 144 -7.75 8.69 6.25
N ARG A 145 -6.97 7.92 7.02
CA ARG A 145 -5.87 8.44 7.83
C ARG A 145 -4.82 9.15 6.98
N GLN A 146 -4.45 8.58 5.84
CA GLN A 146 -3.48 9.19 4.92
C GLN A 146 -4.00 10.53 4.37
N ARG A 147 -5.27 10.61 3.97
CA ARG A 147 -5.89 11.88 3.52
C ARG A 147 -5.89 12.93 4.61
N VAL A 148 -6.12 12.56 5.87
CA VAL A 148 -6.06 13.47 7.02
C VAL A 148 -4.64 14.01 7.26
N TRP A 149 -3.61 13.16 7.11
CA TRP A 149 -2.21 13.62 7.18
C TRP A 149 -1.87 14.60 6.07
N ILE A 150 -2.40 14.37 4.87
CA ILE A 150 -2.26 15.31 3.76
C ILE A 150 -3.01 16.62 4.09
N ALA A 151 -4.22 16.55 4.65
CA ALA A 151 -4.95 17.74 5.11
C ALA A 151 -4.13 18.57 6.11
N MET A 152 -3.44 17.90 7.06
CA MET A 152 -2.56 18.60 8.01
C MET A 152 -1.40 19.31 7.27
N ALA A 153 -0.77 18.66 6.29
CA ALA A 153 0.30 19.26 5.50
C ALA A 153 -0.22 20.43 4.65
N LEU A 154 -1.42 20.32 4.06
CA LEU A 154 -2.07 21.39 3.31
C LEU A 154 -2.46 22.59 4.19
N ALA A 155 -2.94 22.34 5.41
CA ALA A 155 -3.27 23.38 6.36
C ALA A 155 -2.07 24.25 6.75
N GLN A 156 -0.86 23.73 6.60
CA GLN A 156 0.39 24.48 6.84
C GLN A 156 0.59 25.59 5.82
N GLN A 157 0.02 25.51 4.60
CA GLN A 157 0.08 26.50 3.52
C GLN A 157 1.50 26.98 3.19
N THR A 158 2.37 26.03 2.87
CA THR A 158 3.79 26.29 2.56
C THR A 158 4.01 26.56 1.07
N GLU A 159 5.08 27.26 0.73
CA GLU A 159 5.55 27.50 -0.65
C GLU A 159 6.10 26.23 -1.29
N VAL A 160 6.72 25.36 -0.47
CA VAL A 160 7.24 24.06 -0.87
C VAL A 160 6.61 22.97 -0.01
N LEU A 161 6.15 21.90 -0.64
CA LEU A 161 5.61 20.71 0.02
C LEU A 161 6.38 19.47 -0.42
N LEU A 162 6.98 18.76 0.54
CA LEU A 162 7.67 17.49 0.31
C LEU A 162 6.80 16.35 0.84
N LEU A 163 6.61 15.31 0.03
CA LEU A 163 5.78 14.13 0.36
C LEU A 163 6.60 12.87 0.17
N ASP A 164 6.82 12.12 1.25
CA ASP A 164 7.57 10.87 1.22
C ASP A 164 6.59 9.69 1.13
N GLU A 165 6.43 9.14 -0.08
CA GLU A 165 5.55 8.01 -0.40
C GLU A 165 4.09 8.19 0.08
N PRO A 166 3.40 9.26 -0.29
CA PRO A 166 2.06 9.57 0.23
C PRO A 166 0.99 8.59 -0.23
N THR A 167 1.29 7.70 -1.16
CA THR A 167 0.35 6.73 -1.74
C THR A 167 0.57 5.30 -1.25
N THR A 168 1.55 5.07 -0.37
CA THR A 168 1.85 3.74 0.18
C THR A 168 0.67 3.22 1.02
N PHE A 169 0.34 1.94 0.90
CA PHE A 169 -0.80 1.25 1.52
C PHE A 169 -2.20 1.71 1.06
N LEU A 170 -2.29 2.55 0.04
CA LEU A 170 -3.55 2.96 -0.56
C LEU A 170 -3.92 2.06 -1.75
N ASP A 171 -5.21 1.80 -1.94
CA ASP A 171 -5.70 1.26 -3.20
C ASP A 171 -5.60 2.29 -4.34
N VAL A 172 -5.75 1.82 -5.57
CA VAL A 172 -5.55 2.66 -6.78
C VAL A 172 -6.44 3.90 -6.76
N THR A 173 -7.69 3.79 -6.29
CA THR A 173 -8.63 4.91 -6.24
C THR A 173 -8.12 6.00 -5.30
N HIS A 174 -7.72 5.62 -4.09
CA HIS A 174 -7.21 6.57 -3.10
C HIS A 174 -5.84 7.14 -3.49
N GLN A 175 -4.99 6.37 -4.20
CA GLN A 175 -3.74 6.89 -4.75
C GLN A 175 -4.00 8.05 -5.74
N LEU A 176 -4.96 7.87 -6.65
CA LEU A 176 -5.35 8.91 -7.61
C LEU A 176 -5.93 10.12 -6.89
N GLU A 177 -6.87 9.93 -5.95
CA GLU A 177 -7.45 11.03 -5.16
C GLU A 177 -6.38 11.88 -4.46
N VAL A 178 -5.37 11.24 -3.86
CA VAL A 178 -4.25 11.93 -3.22
C VAL A 178 -3.43 12.75 -4.22
N LEU A 179 -3.09 12.15 -5.35
CA LEU A 179 -2.29 12.83 -6.38
C LEU A 179 -3.07 13.95 -7.05
N ASP A 180 -4.38 13.78 -7.26
CA ASP A 180 -5.28 14.83 -7.77
C ASP A 180 -5.32 16.02 -6.80
N VAL A 181 -5.48 15.80 -5.49
CA VAL A 181 -5.44 16.87 -4.47
C VAL A 181 -4.11 17.63 -4.53
N VAL A 182 -2.98 16.94 -4.67
CA VAL A 182 -1.66 17.56 -4.78
C VAL A 182 -1.53 18.36 -6.08
N ARG A 183 -2.06 17.84 -7.18
CA ARG A 183 -2.07 18.53 -8.48
C ARG A 183 -2.94 19.78 -8.43
N ASP A 184 -4.12 19.69 -7.83
CA ASP A 184 -5.02 20.83 -7.63
C ASP A 184 -4.36 21.93 -6.79
N LEU A 185 -3.70 21.56 -5.70
CA LEU A 185 -2.93 22.49 -4.86
C LEU A 185 -1.84 23.22 -5.67
N ASN A 186 -1.07 22.47 -6.46
CA ASN A 186 -0.03 23.04 -7.32
C ASN A 186 -0.63 24.02 -8.32
N GLN A 187 -1.70 23.63 -9.02
CA GLN A 187 -2.35 24.46 -10.04
C GLN A 187 -3.01 25.73 -9.47
N GLN A 188 -3.67 25.60 -8.29
CA GLN A 188 -4.43 26.72 -7.69
C GLN A 188 -3.54 27.71 -6.96
N ARG A 189 -2.46 27.25 -6.32
CA ARG A 189 -1.61 28.07 -5.45
C ARG A 189 -0.18 28.26 -5.95
N GLY A 190 0.23 27.57 -7.00
CA GLY A 190 1.61 27.58 -7.48
C GLY A 190 2.59 26.94 -6.50
N THR A 191 2.11 26.07 -5.59
CA THR A 191 2.97 25.38 -4.60
C THR A 191 3.98 24.49 -5.32
N THR A 192 5.26 24.64 -5.00
CA THR A 192 6.31 23.73 -5.49
C THR A 192 6.23 22.41 -4.73
N VAL A 193 6.11 21.30 -5.43
CA VAL A 193 5.90 19.99 -4.79
C VAL A 193 7.04 19.03 -5.16
N GLY A 194 7.58 18.35 -4.14
CA GLY A 194 8.52 17.24 -4.30
C GLY A 194 7.90 15.95 -3.73
N ILE A 195 7.71 14.93 -4.55
CA ILE A 195 7.06 13.67 -4.14
C ILE A 195 7.98 12.49 -4.42
N VAL A 196 8.11 11.58 -3.47
CA VAL A 196 8.66 10.24 -3.72
C VAL A 196 7.52 9.30 -4.07
N LEU A 197 7.61 8.63 -5.22
CA LEU A 197 6.67 7.59 -5.64
C LEU A 197 7.41 6.30 -6.04
N HIS A 198 6.70 5.16 -5.90
CA HIS A 198 7.17 3.86 -6.39
C HIS A 198 6.58 3.49 -7.74
N ASP A 199 5.38 3.93 -8.05
CA ASP A 199 4.68 3.62 -9.29
C ASP A 199 5.16 4.57 -10.40
N LEU A 200 5.84 4.00 -11.42
CA LEU A 200 6.38 4.74 -12.55
C LEU A 200 5.29 5.32 -13.46
N ASN A 201 4.16 4.64 -13.57
CA ASN A 201 3.06 5.09 -14.43
C ASN A 201 2.34 6.28 -13.79
N LEU A 202 2.11 6.25 -12.47
CA LEU A 202 1.62 7.40 -11.72
C LEU A 202 2.63 8.54 -11.74
N ALA A 203 3.92 8.26 -11.55
CA ALA A 203 4.96 9.27 -11.64
C ALA A 203 4.98 9.95 -13.01
N SER A 204 4.84 9.19 -14.09
CA SER A 204 4.76 9.73 -15.46
C SER A 204 3.56 10.64 -15.69
N ARG A 205 2.40 10.31 -15.11
CA ARG A 205 1.14 11.07 -15.30
C ARG A 205 1.12 12.39 -14.52
N TYR A 206 1.73 12.41 -13.33
CA TYR A 206 1.60 13.53 -12.41
C TYR A 206 2.83 14.44 -12.34
N ALA A 207 4.00 14.02 -12.84
CA ALA A 207 5.20 14.85 -12.82
C ALA A 207 5.20 15.90 -13.94
N ASP A 208 5.60 17.12 -13.57
CA ASP A 208 6.10 18.12 -14.52
C ASP A 208 7.61 17.93 -14.72
N HIS A 209 8.30 17.48 -13.66
CA HIS A 209 9.72 17.14 -13.63
C HIS A 209 9.93 15.82 -12.91
N LEU A 210 10.64 14.88 -13.52
CA LEU A 210 10.90 13.55 -12.99
C LEU A 210 12.39 13.39 -12.71
N VAL A 211 12.72 12.79 -11.55
CA VAL A 211 14.08 12.52 -11.12
C VAL A 211 14.24 11.04 -10.80
N ALA A 212 15.08 10.35 -11.53
CA ALA A 212 15.43 8.95 -11.29
C ALA A 212 16.70 8.86 -10.45
N VAL A 213 16.59 8.25 -9.26
CA VAL A 213 17.70 8.10 -8.30
C VAL A 213 18.18 6.65 -8.28
N ARG A 214 19.51 6.47 -8.38
CA ARG A 214 20.19 5.17 -8.31
C ARG A 214 21.37 5.26 -7.36
N ARG A 215 21.40 4.43 -6.31
CA ARG A 215 22.54 4.32 -5.36
C ARG A 215 22.99 5.66 -4.75
N GLY A 216 22.06 6.56 -4.45
CA GLY A 216 22.35 7.83 -3.82
C GLY A 216 22.77 8.95 -4.79
N GLU A 217 22.71 8.70 -6.09
CA GLU A 217 23.03 9.67 -7.15
C GLU A 217 21.83 9.86 -8.09
N ILE A 218 21.76 10.99 -8.81
CA ILE A 218 20.77 11.19 -9.87
C ILE A 218 21.24 10.43 -11.11
N TYR A 219 20.43 9.50 -11.58
CA TYR A 219 20.65 8.79 -12.84
C TYR A 219 20.20 9.60 -14.05
N ALA A 220 19.02 10.21 -13.96
CA ALA A 220 18.46 11.08 -14.99
C ALA A 220 17.42 12.03 -14.36
N GLU A 221 17.29 13.23 -14.92
CA GLU A 221 16.25 14.20 -14.55
C GLU A 221 15.74 14.95 -15.78
N GLY A 222 14.47 15.37 -15.81
CA GLY A 222 13.86 16.09 -16.91
C GLY A 222 12.36 15.85 -17.01
N ALA A 223 11.80 16.09 -18.19
CA ALA A 223 10.39 15.74 -18.46
C ALA A 223 10.19 14.21 -18.40
N PRO A 224 9.02 13.72 -17.97
CA PRO A 224 8.76 12.28 -17.91
C PRO A 224 9.06 11.53 -19.21
N ALA A 225 8.77 12.14 -20.37
CA ALA A 225 9.04 11.55 -21.68
C ALA A 225 10.53 11.39 -22.02
N GLU A 226 11.39 12.19 -21.38
CA GLU A 226 12.84 12.13 -21.58
C GLU A 226 13.50 11.15 -20.60
N VAL A 227 12.95 11.04 -19.38
CA VAL A 227 13.53 10.23 -18.30
C VAL A 227 13.05 8.79 -18.33
N ILE A 228 11.75 8.55 -18.55
CA ILE A 228 11.17 7.18 -18.56
C ILE A 228 11.48 6.50 -19.89
N THR A 229 12.54 5.72 -19.89
CA THR A 229 12.98 4.89 -21.02
C THR A 229 13.17 3.45 -20.57
N GLU A 230 13.11 2.50 -21.50
CA GLU A 230 13.38 1.08 -21.20
C GLU A 230 14.76 0.92 -20.55
N GLN A 231 15.76 1.70 -21.01
CA GLN A 231 17.09 1.69 -20.43
C GLN A 231 17.09 2.19 -18.98
N MET A 232 16.41 3.30 -18.69
CA MET A 232 16.32 3.84 -17.32
C MET A 232 15.66 2.83 -16.40
N VAL A 233 14.55 2.20 -16.83
CA VAL A 233 13.85 1.19 -16.02
C VAL A 233 14.74 -0.02 -15.75
N HIS A 234 15.48 -0.50 -16.75
CA HIS A 234 16.44 -1.58 -16.56
C HIS A 234 17.58 -1.19 -15.59
N GLU A 235 18.20 -0.03 -15.79
CA GLU A 235 19.39 0.40 -15.03
C GLU A 235 19.05 0.77 -13.57
N VAL A 236 17.88 1.41 -13.33
CA VAL A 236 17.51 1.89 -12.00
C VAL A 236 16.75 0.84 -11.20
N PHE A 237 15.90 0.03 -11.85
CA PHE A 237 15.02 -0.93 -11.18
C PHE A 237 15.39 -2.40 -11.43
N ALA A 238 16.38 -2.66 -12.30
CA ALA A 238 16.74 -4.00 -12.75
C ALA A 238 15.53 -4.76 -13.34
N LEU A 239 14.67 -4.05 -14.09
CA LEU A 239 13.42 -4.54 -14.62
C LEU A 239 13.40 -4.38 -16.14
N ASP A 240 13.28 -5.49 -16.87
CA ASP A 240 13.04 -5.43 -18.30
C ASP A 240 11.61 -5.01 -18.57
N SER A 241 11.44 -4.03 -19.46
CA SER A 241 10.14 -3.42 -19.72
C SER A 241 10.05 -2.92 -21.15
N ARG A 242 8.82 -2.68 -21.60
CA ARG A 242 8.50 -1.82 -22.75
C ARG A 242 7.95 -0.51 -22.27
N VAL A 243 8.33 0.57 -22.93
CA VAL A 243 7.77 1.90 -22.69
C VAL A 243 6.92 2.28 -23.92
N VAL A 244 5.64 2.47 -23.67
CA VAL A 244 4.66 2.83 -24.72
C VAL A 244 3.91 4.11 -24.29
N PRO A 245 3.31 4.85 -25.21
CA PRO A 245 2.42 5.96 -24.85
C PRO A 245 1.19 5.44 -24.10
N ASP A 246 0.85 6.07 -22.98
CA ASP A 246 -0.40 5.84 -22.25
C ASP A 246 -1.59 6.26 -23.14
N PRO A 247 -2.55 5.39 -23.45
CA PRO A 247 -3.66 5.69 -24.34
C PRO A 247 -4.61 6.77 -23.82
N VAL A 248 -4.56 7.12 -22.52
CA VAL A 248 -5.41 8.13 -21.90
C VAL A 248 -4.72 9.49 -21.83
N THR A 249 -3.45 9.52 -21.41
CA THR A 249 -2.72 10.75 -21.13
C THR A 249 -1.62 11.07 -22.15
N GLY A 250 -1.21 10.09 -22.96
CA GLY A 250 -0.08 10.20 -23.89
C GLY A 250 1.29 10.18 -23.20
N THR A 251 1.34 10.13 -21.87
CA THR A 251 2.59 10.06 -21.11
C THR A 251 3.24 8.68 -21.24
N PRO A 252 4.57 8.52 -20.99
CA PRO A 252 5.19 7.20 -21.00
C PRO A 252 4.53 6.24 -20.01
N MET A 253 4.21 5.04 -20.48
CA MET A 253 3.68 3.95 -19.67
C MET A 253 4.65 2.79 -19.71
N VAL A 254 5.12 2.35 -18.54
CA VAL A 254 6.03 1.23 -18.36
C VAL A 254 5.23 -0.07 -18.27
N LEU A 255 5.51 -1.00 -19.17
CA LEU A 255 4.96 -2.35 -19.18
C LEU A 255 6.07 -3.33 -18.82
N PRO A 256 6.07 -3.92 -17.60
CA PRO A 256 7.05 -4.91 -17.21
C PRO A 256 7.01 -6.13 -18.12
N LEU A 257 8.20 -6.60 -18.54
CA LEU A 257 8.34 -7.86 -19.26
C LEU A 257 8.54 -8.98 -18.23
N GLY A 258 7.67 -10.00 -18.29
CA GLY A 258 7.87 -11.23 -17.52
C GLY A 258 9.07 -12.03 -18.05
N ARG A 259 9.59 -12.97 -17.26
CA ARG A 259 10.76 -13.80 -17.63
C ARG A 259 10.61 -14.57 -18.96
N ASP A 260 9.39 -14.76 -19.43
CA ASP A 260 9.05 -15.54 -20.64
C ASP A 260 8.61 -14.67 -21.83
N ALA A 261 8.78 -13.36 -21.74
CA ALA A 261 8.46 -12.47 -22.86
C ALA A 261 9.52 -12.55 -23.95
N ALA A 262 9.30 -13.40 -24.96
CA ALA A 262 10.06 -13.35 -26.21
C ALA A 262 9.84 -11.97 -26.89
N PRO A 263 10.88 -11.34 -27.48
CA PRO A 263 10.73 -10.06 -28.16
C PRO A 263 9.77 -10.22 -29.34
N THR A 264 8.62 -9.58 -29.25
CA THR A 264 7.69 -9.45 -30.39
C THR A 264 8.36 -8.54 -31.44
N PRO A 265 8.49 -8.96 -32.71
CA PRO A 265 9.07 -8.12 -33.74
C PRO A 265 8.23 -6.86 -33.94
N THR A 266 8.93 -5.74 -34.06
CA THR A 266 8.35 -4.42 -34.34
C THR A 266 7.42 -4.48 -35.55
N PRO A 267 6.15 -4.04 -35.47
CA PRO A 267 5.30 -3.94 -36.64
C PRO A 267 5.87 -2.85 -37.59
N GLN A 268 6.25 -3.24 -38.78
CA GLN A 268 6.43 -2.29 -39.89
C GLN A 268 5.07 -1.74 -40.24
N GLU A 269 5.01 -0.42 -40.40
CA GLU A 269 3.82 0.27 -40.89
C GLU A 269 3.43 -0.26 -42.28
N GLU A 270 2.35 -1.01 -42.39
CA GLU A 270 1.65 -1.26 -43.64
C GLU A 270 0.33 -0.48 -43.68
N PRO A 271 -0.09 0.04 -44.84
CA PRO A 271 -1.18 0.97 -44.93
C PRO A 271 -2.53 0.31 -44.68
N MET A 272 -3.38 1.02 -43.95
CA MET A 272 -4.77 0.66 -43.64
C MET A 272 -5.56 0.28 -44.88
N THR A 273 -5.96 -0.97 -44.97
CA THR A 273 -7.10 -1.39 -45.80
C THR A 273 -8.05 -2.25 -44.97
N THR A 274 -9.20 -1.67 -44.72
CA THR A 274 -10.56 -2.23 -44.61
C THR A 274 -10.78 -3.52 -43.83
N THR A 275 -11.55 -3.38 -42.74
CA THR A 275 -12.57 -4.32 -42.22
C THR A 275 -12.15 -5.79 -42.12
N ALA A 276 -11.50 -6.15 -41.03
CA ALA A 276 -11.47 -7.54 -40.57
C ALA A 276 -12.23 -7.65 -39.25
N THR A 277 -13.25 -8.48 -39.25
CA THR A 277 -13.93 -9.01 -38.09
C THR A 277 -12.88 -9.46 -37.06
N GLN A 278 -12.88 -8.91 -35.84
CA GLN A 278 -12.02 -9.38 -34.76
C GLN A 278 -12.22 -10.89 -34.60
N PRO A 279 -11.13 -11.71 -34.59
CA PRO A 279 -11.24 -13.11 -34.22
C PRO A 279 -11.77 -13.17 -32.80
N ALA A 280 -12.66 -14.10 -32.52
CA ALA A 280 -13.12 -14.38 -31.17
C ALA A 280 -11.92 -14.60 -30.27
N ALA A 281 -11.86 -13.92 -29.12
CA ALA A 281 -10.76 -14.06 -28.16
C ALA A 281 -10.59 -15.54 -27.81
N GLU A 282 -9.36 -16.05 -27.92
CA GLU A 282 -9.04 -17.43 -27.56
C GLU A 282 -9.03 -17.51 -26.03
N LEU A 283 -10.08 -18.12 -25.45
CA LEU A 283 -10.22 -18.29 -23.99
C LEU A 283 -9.19 -19.31 -23.50
N VAL A 284 -8.55 -19.00 -22.38
CA VAL A 284 -7.52 -19.85 -21.73
C VAL A 284 -7.96 -20.27 -20.32
N PRO A 285 -7.48 -21.43 -19.80
CA PRO A 285 -7.83 -21.86 -18.45
C PRO A 285 -7.30 -20.89 -17.39
N ALA A 286 -8.15 -20.46 -16.46
CA ALA A 286 -7.78 -19.55 -15.36
C ALA A 286 -6.66 -20.14 -14.48
N LEU A 287 -6.64 -21.46 -14.27
CA LEU A 287 -5.61 -22.18 -13.53
C LEU A 287 -4.20 -22.03 -14.11
N GLU A 288 -4.08 -21.85 -15.41
CA GLU A 288 -2.79 -21.76 -16.12
C GLU A 288 -2.32 -20.32 -16.32
N HIS A 289 -3.21 -19.33 -16.13
CA HIS A 289 -2.91 -17.94 -16.51
C HIS A 289 -3.15 -16.92 -15.39
N SER A 290 -3.97 -17.23 -14.38
CA SER A 290 -4.22 -16.30 -13.28
C SER A 290 -3.40 -16.65 -12.03
N PRO A 291 -2.49 -15.77 -11.57
CA PRO A 291 -1.72 -15.98 -10.34
C PRO A 291 -2.58 -15.93 -9.07
N GLN A 292 -3.78 -15.38 -9.18
CA GLN A 292 -4.77 -15.35 -8.10
C GLN A 292 -6.11 -15.88 -8.62
N LEU A 293 -6.80 -16.65 -7.79
CA LEU A 293 -8.10 -17.21 -8.10
C LEU A 293 -9.10 -16.88 -6.98
N VAL A 294 -10.36 -16.86 -7.34
CA VAL A 294 -11.47 -16.77 -6.38
C VAL A 294 -12.01 -18.15 -6.09
N TYR A 295 -11.86 -18.57 -4.85
CA TYR A 295 -12.31 -19.87 -4.34
C TYR A 295 -13.65 -19.71 -3.64
N THR A 296 -14.61 -20.60 -3.91
CA THR A 296 -15.84 -20.69 -3.13
C THR A 296 -15.58 -21.59 -1.92
N LEU A 297 -15.71 -21.03 -0.73
CA LEU A 297 -15.48 -21.71 0.53
C LEU A 297 -16.80 -21.99 1.24
N ARG A 298 -16.83 -23.08 2.00
CA ARG A 298 -17.92 -23.42 2.91
C ARG A 298 -17.39 -23.46 4.34
N VAL A 299 -18.11 -22.89 5.28
CA VAL A 299 -17.80 -23.00 6.71
C VAL A 299 -17.98 -24.44 7.15
N GLY A 300 -16.90 -25.09 7.55
CA GLY A 300 -16.87 -26.46 8.06
C GLY A 300 -16.94 -26.51 9.58
N ALA A 301 -16.34 -25.51 10.27
CA ALA A 301 -16.42 -25.37 11.71
C ALA A 301 -16.32 -23.91 12.15
N VAL A 302 -16.92 -23.61 13.31
CA VAL A 302 -16.83 -22.32 13.99
C VAL A 302 -16.38 -22.58 15.42
N ARG A 303 -15.27 -21.99 15.84
CA ARG A 303 -14.68 -22.22 17.17
C ARG A 303 -14.29 -20.91 17.83
N PRO A 304 -14.93 -20.50 18.93
CA PRO A 304 -14.44 -19.37 19.75
C PRO A 304 -13.02 -19.65 20.26
N LEU A 305 -12.14 -18.67 20.20
CA LEU A 305 -10.77 -18.72 20.70
C LEU A 305 -10.58 -17.87 21.96
N GLY A 306 -11.60 -17.17 22.38
CA GLY A 306 -11.64 -16.27 23.52
C GLY A 306 -12.95 -15.47 23.45
N ARG A 307 -12.92 -14.24 23.95
CA ARG A 307 -14.06 -13.32 23.83
C ARG A 307 -14.05 -12.51 22.57
N SER A 308 -12.84 -12.15 22.12
CA SER A 308 -12.61 -11.22 21.02
C SER A 308 -12.21 -11.91 19.73
N LEU A 309 -12.05 -13.25 19.70
CA LEU A 309 -11.60 -13.99 18.52
C LEU A 309 -12.48 -15.23 18.25
N VAL A 310 -12.69 -15.47 16.97
CA VAL A 310 -13.33 -16.70 16.47
C VAL A 310 -12.48 -17.32 15.36
N ARG A 311 -12.28 -18.63 15.39
CA ARG A 311 -11.68 -19.39 14.29
C ARG A 311 -12.78 -19.96 13.41
N LEU A 312 -12.68 -19.67 12.13
CA LEU A 312 -13.51 -20.24 11.08
C LEU A 312 -12.66 -21.24 10.29
N THR A 313 -13.08 -22.49 10.28
CA THR A 313 -12.50 -23.51 9.39
C THR A 313 -13.32 -23.55 8.12
N PHE A 314 -12.66 -23.29 7.00
CA PHE A 314 -13.27 -23.31 5.68
C PHE A 314 -12.82 -24.54 4.91
N THR A 315 -13.73 -25.12 4.14
CA THR A 315 -13.48 -26.28 3.30
C THR A 315 -13.94 -26.04 1.87
N SER A 316 -13.21 -26.56 0.90
CA SER A 316 -13.60 -26.57 -0.50
C SER A 316 -12.75 -27.59 -1.29
N PRO A 317 -13.33 -28.31 -2.28
CA PRO A 317 -12.54 -29.12 -3.20
C PRO A 317 -11.53 -28.27 -4.00
N ASP A 318 -11.86 -27.00 -4.28
CA ASP A 318 -11.01 -26.08 -5.06
C ASP A 318 -9.74 -25.66 -4.32
N LEU A 319 -9.70 -25.80 -2.98
CA LEU A 319 -8.49 -25.50 -2.18
C LEU A 319 -7.30 -26.41 -2.51
N VAL A 320 -7.46 -27.45 -3.31
CA VAL A 320 -6.37 -28.24 -3.89
C VAL A 320 -5.46 -27.36 -4.76
N HIS A 321 -6.00 -26.27 -5.33
CA HIS A 321 -5.28 -25.29 -6.17
C HIS A 321 -4.78 -24.08 -5.39
N PHE A 322 -5.11 -23.96 -4.12
CA PHE A 322 -4.77 -22.81 -3.27
C PHE A 322 -3.39 -22.95 -2.62
N GLY A 323 -2.72 -21.82 -2.38
CA GLY A 323 -1.50 -21.71 -1.58
C GLY A 323 -0.25 -21.39 -2.40
N THR A 324 0.90 -21.45 -1.74
CA THR A 324 2.22 -21.13 -2.31
C THR A 324 3.16 -22.33 -2.33
N GLY A 325 2.64 -23.52 -2.04
CA GLY A 325 3.42 -24.76 -1.98
C GLY A 325 4.26 -24.96 -0.71
N GLY A 326 4.22 -24.01 0.24
CA GLY A 326 4.93 -24.05 1.51
C GLY A 326 4.00 -23.82 2.71
N HIS A 327 4.60 -23.60 3.89
CA HIS A 327 3.88 -23.18 5.09
C HIS A 327 3.28 -21.78 4.85
N PRO A 328 2.04 -21.51 5.32
CA PRO A 328 1.38 -20.24 5.04
C PRO A 328 2.09 -19.01 5.63
N LEU A 329 2.84 -19.16 6.75
CA LEU A 329 3.48 -18.02 7.44
C LEU A 329 2.45 -16.91 7.74
N ASP A 330 2.71 -15.71 7.22
CA ASP A 330 1.81 -14.56 7.25
C ASP A 330 1.02 -14.39 5.94
N LEU A 331 0.69 -15.49 5.25
CA LEU A 331 0.00 -15.46 3.96
C LEU A 331 -1.30 -14.67 4.05
N ARG A 332 -1.31 -13.51 3.40
CA ARG A 332 -2.47 -12.64 3.30
C ARG A 332 -3.36 -13.03 2.13
N ILE A 333 -4.65 -13.08 2.41
CA ILE A 333 -5.73 -13.37 1.47
C ILE A 333 -6.83 -12.31 1.60
N LYS A 334 -7.78 -12.32 0.67
CA LYS A 334 -8.96 -11.47 0.75
C LYS A 334 -10.21 -12.35 0.90
N LEU A 335 -10.92 -12.19 2.01
CA LEU A 335 -12.29 -12.70 2.15
C LEU A 335 -13.27 -11.69 1.55
N ILE A 336 -14.22 -12.18 0.79
CA ILE A 336 -15.27 -11.38 0.16
C ILE A 336 -16.56 -11.69 0.93
N ILE A 337 -16.86 -10.80 1.87
CA ILE A 337 -18.06 -10.91 2.71
C ILE A 337 -19.27 -10.61 1.84
N PRO A 338 -20.25 -11.53 1.72
CA PRO A 338 -21.39 -11.33 0.84
C PRO A 338 -22.24 -10.14 1.29
N GLY A 339 -22.70 -9.34 0.35
CA GLY A 339 -23.77 -8.38 0.58
C GLY A 339 -25.13 -9.06 0.66
N PRO A 340 -26.18 -8.33 1.05
CA PRO A 340 -27.54 -8.90 1.15
C PRO A 340 -28.08 -9.49 -0.16
N GLU A 341 -27.64 -8.95 -1.30
CA GLU A 341 -28.07 -9.34 -2.63
C GLU A 341 -26.89 -9.85 -3.49
N ALA A 342 -25.75 -10.22 -2.84
CA ALA A 342 -24.53 -10.60 -3.52
C ALA A 342 -24.72 -11.85 -4.38
N SER A 343 -24.34 -11.74 -5.68
CA SER A 343 -24.26 -12.85 -6.61
C SER A 343 -22.86 -13.45 -6.66
N ALA A 344 -22.80 -14.77 -6.63
CA ALA A 344 -21.56 -15.52 -6.86
C ALA A 344 -21.03 -15.39 -8.31
N ASP A 345 -21.85 -14.93 -9.24
CA ASP A 345 -21.52 -14.87 -10.67
C ASP A 345 -20.50 -13.78 -11.02
N HIS A 346 -20.30 -12.78 -10.13
CA HIS A 346 -19.30 -11.72 -10.32
C HIS A 346 -17.86 -12.24 -10.45
N PHE A 347 -17.59 -13.47 -10.04
CA PHE A 347 -16.25 -14.08 -10.06
C PHE A 347 -16.15 -15.27 -11.02
N ALA A 348 -17.13 -15.45 -11.90
CA ALA A 348 -17.21 -16.64 -12.76
C ALA A 348 -15.93 -16.85 -13.60
N SER A 349 -15.32 -15.76 -14.10
CA SER A 349 -14.11 -15.81 -14.95
C SER A 349 -12.79 -16.06 -14.20
N VAL A 350 -12.76 -15.93 -12.87
CA VAL A 350 -11.53 -16.04 -12.06
C VAL A 350 -11.57 -17.22 -11.08
N ARG A 351 -12.45 -18.18 -11.30
CA ARG A 351 -12.55 -19.40 -10.49
C ARG A 351 -11.66 -20.52 -11.02
N PRO A 352 -11.24 -21.46 -10.17
CA PRO A 352 -10.69 -22.73 -10.64
C PRO A 352 -11.65 -23.39 -11.65
N GLY A 353 -11.13 -23.82 -12.79
CA GLY A 353 -11.94 -24.40 -13.88
C GLY A 353 -12.60 -23.40 -14.82
N ALA A 354 -12.52 -22.11 -14.57
CA ALA A 354 -13.02 -21.09 -15.49
C ALA A 354 -12.12 -20.93 -16.71
N MET A 355 -12.71 -20.49 -17.80
CA MET A 355 -12.02 -20.00 -18.99
C MET A 355 -12.03 -18.47 -18.95
N LEU A 356 -10.89 -17.83 -19.13
CA LEU A 356 -10.73 -16.38 -19.11
C LEU A 356 -10.22 -15.85 -20.44
N ASP A 357 -10.55 -14.62 -20.74
CA ASP A 357 -9.95 -13.86 -21.83
C ASP A 357 -8.71 -13.12 -21.29
N PRO A 358 -7.50 -13.45 -21.75
CA PRO A 358 -6.27 -12.82 -21.27
C PRO A 358 -6.25 -11.30 -21.46
N ALA A 359 -6.95 -10.78 -22.47
CA ALA A 359 -6.97 -9.35 -22.77
C ALA A 359 -7.80 -8.54 -21.75
N THR A 360 -8.85 -9.14 -21.19
CA THR A 360 -9.78 -8.46 -20.27
C THR A 360 -9.64 -8.94 -18.82
N HIS A 361 -8.89 -10.02 -18.58
CA HIS A 361 -8.76 -10.65 -17.26
C HIS A 361 -8.20 -9.67 -16.20
N ALA A 362 -7.28 -8.80 -16.55
CA ALA A 362 -6.70 -7.83 -15.60
C ALA A 362 -7.74 -6.83 -15.05
N ASP A 363 -8.86 -6.65 -15.75
CA ASP A 363 -9.89 -5.66 -15.39
C ASP A 363 -11.01 -6.20 -14.50
N TRP A 364 -11.03 -7.51 -14.17
CA TRP A 364 -12.10 -8.11 -13.38
C TRP A 364 -12.31 -7.40 -12.01
N TYR A 365 -11.22 -7.01 -11.35
CA TYR A 365 -11.28 -6.32 -10.05
C TYR A 365 -11.84 -4.90 -10.19
N ARG A 366 -11.45 -4.18 -11.25
CA ARG A 366 -11.99 -2.86 -11.56
C ARG A 366 -13.49 -2.93 -11.89
N THR A 367 -13.90 -3.92 -12.68
CA THR A 367 -15.31 -4.18 -12.99
C THR A 367 -16.10 -4.52 -11.72
N TRP A 368 -15.55 -5.36 -10.84
CA TRP A 368 -16.17 -5.68 -9.55
C TRP A 368 -16.33 -4.45 -8.65
N LEU A 369 -15.37 -3.51 -8.63
CA LEU A 369 -15.47 -2.27 -7.86
C LEU A 369 -16.59 -1.33 -8.34
N GLN A 370 -17.02 -1.42 -9.57
CA GLN A 370 -18.11 -0.61 -10.14
C GLN A 370 -19.50 -1.11 -9.74
N ILE A 371 -19.62 -2.32 -9.20
CA ILE A 371 -20.86 -2.90 -8.72
C ILE A 371 -21.20 -2.28 -7.36
N ASP A 372 -22.47 -2.04 -7.08
CA ASP A 372 -22.91 -1.54 -5.78
C ASP A 372 -22.41 -2.44 -4.64
N PRO A 373 -21.89 -1.89 -3.53
CA PRO A 373 -21.45 -2.69 -2.39
C PRO A 373 -22.49 -3.68 -1.84
N ALA A 374 -23.78 -3.34 -1.91
CA ALA A 374 -24.85 -4.24 -1.49
C ALA A 374 -24.91 -5.52 -2.34
N ASP A 375 -24.60 -5.40 -3.64
CA ASP A 375 -24.62 -6.51 -4.60
C ASP A 375 -23.28 -7.26 -4.64
N ARG A 376 -22.13 -6.53 -4.58
CA ARG A 376 -20.81 -7.14 -4.70
C ARG A 376 -20.23 -7.65 -3.39
N GLY A 377 -20.72 -7.17 -2.25
CA GLY A 377 -20.14 -7.43 -0.93
C GLY A 377 -18.88 -6.61 -0.62
N TRP A 378 -18.19 -7.02 0.45
CA TRP A 378 -17.01 -6.29 0.98
C TRP A 378 -15.79 -7.19 1.02
N MET A 379 -14.70 -6.74 0.44
CA MET A 379 -13.42 -7.46 0.47
C MET A 379 -12.61 -7.01 1.68
N ARG A 380 -12.14 -7.97 2.50
CA ARG A 380 -11.33 -7.73 3.70
C ARG A 380 -10.11 -8.63 3.73
N THR A 381 -8.99 -8.08 4.21
CA THR A 381 -7.73 -8.82 4.31
C THR A 381 -7.69 -9.63 5.59
N TYR A 382 -7.30 -10.90 5.47
CA TYR A 382 -7.05 -11.80 6.57
C TYR A 382 -5.77 -12.59 6.34
N THR A 383 -5.26 -13.22 7.40
CA THR A 383 -4.12 -14.13 7.33
C THR A 383 -4.61 -15.56 7.42
N VAL A 384 -4.05 -16.44 6.61
CA VAL A 384 -4.26 -17.89 6.73
C VAL A 384 -3.53 -18.38 7.97
N ARG A 385 -4.28 -18.84 8.98
CA ARG A 385 -3.71 -19.35 10.23
C ARG A 385 -3.11 -20.74 10.05
N GLU A 386 -3.81 -21.61 9.33
CA GLU A 386 -3.39 -22.97 9.03
C GLU A 386 -3.98 -23.42 7.71
N GLN A 387 -3.23 -24.26 6.98
CA GLN A 387 -3.70 -24.90 5.76
C GLN A 387 -3.46 -26.40 5.88
N ARG A 388 -4.48 -27.20 5.62
CA ARG A 388 -4.47 -28.66 5.71
C ARG A 388 -4.88 -29.29 4.39
N ALA A 389 -4.11 -30.27 3.93
CA ALA A 389 -4.44 -31.05 2.74
C ALA A 389 -5.67 -31.96 2.98
N ALA A 390 -6.29 -32.41 1.90
CA ALA A 390 -7.35 -33.42 1.97
C ALA A 390 -6.86 -34.67 2.72
N GLY A 391 -7.72 -35.23 3.55
CA GLY A 391 -7.40 -36.44 4.35
C GLY A 391 -6.52 -36.19 5.57
N HIS A 392 -6.19 -34.94 5.91
CA HIS A 392 -5.46 -34.63 7.15
C HIS A 392 -6.32 -35.03 8.37
N PRO A 393 -5.75 -35.66 9.42
CA PRO A 393 -6.54 -36.17 10.59
C PRO A 393 -7.30 -35.08 11.34
N GLY A 394 -6.85 -33.81 11.23
CA GLY A 394 -7.51 -32.66 11.86
C GLY A 394 -8.62 -32.02 11.04
N ASN A 395 -8.91 -32.53 9.85
CA ASN A 395 -9.96 -31.97 8.99
C ASN A 395 -11.36 -32.37 9.51
N VAL A 396 -12.31 -31.46 9.31
CA VAL A 396 -13.75 -31.71 9.57
C VAL A 396 -14.46 -32.24 8.33
N SER A 397 -13.78 -32.25 7.17
CA SER A 397 -14.31 -32.76 5.89
C SER A 397 -13.27 -33.62 5.16
N GLU A 398 -13.65 -34.23 4.05
CA GLU A 398 -12.75 -34.98 3.16
C GLU A 398 -11.91 -34.07 2.23
N HIS A 399 -12.25 -32.77 2.15
CA HIS A 399 -11.58 -31.79 1.31
C HIS A 399 -10.42 -31.08 2.02
N PRO A 400 -9.55 -30.36 1.29
CA PRO A 400 -8.58 -29.46 1.91
C PRO A 400 -9.28 -28.36 2.71
N GLU A 401 -8.61 -27.88 3.75
CA GLU A 401 -9.15 -26.89 4.68
C GLU A 401 -8.16 -25.77 4.97
N ILE A 402 -8.72 -24.60 5.28
CA ILE A 402 -7.96 -23.47 5.82
C ILE A 402 -8.65 -22.93 7.07
N ASP A 403 -7.83 -22.53 8.05
CA ASP A 403 -8.30 -21.82 9.25
C ASP A 403 -8.00 -20.33 9.11
N ILE A 404 -8.99 -19.53 9.47
CA ILE A 404 -8.86 -18.07 9.53
C ILE A 404 -9.39 -17.60 10.89
N ASP A 405 -8.57 -16.87 11.64
CA ASP A 405 -8.96 -16.26 12.89
C ASP A 405 -9.47 -14.84 12.63
N VAL A 406 -10.66 -14.55 13.11
CA VAL A 406 -11.33 -13.26 12.92
C VAL A 406 -11.49 -12.58 14.27
N VAL A 407 -11.02 -11.34 14.37
CA VAL A 407 -11.22 -10.50 15.56
C VAL A 407 -12.64 -9.93 15.53
N LEU A 408 -13.35 -10.07 16.64
CA LEU A 408 -14.73 -9.62 16.80
C LEU A 408 -14.76 -8.21 17.44
N HIS A 409 -14.21 -7.21 16.76
CA HIS A 409 -14.41 -5.82 17.13
C HIS A 409 -15.82 -5.38 16.69
N LEU A 410 -16.76 -5.41 17.62
CA LEU A 410 -18.14 -5.04 17.39
C LEU A 410 -18.42 -3.70 18.08
N ASP A 411 -18.38 -2.62 17.31
CA ASP A 411 -18.85 -1.33 17.80
C ASP A 411 -20.33 -1.39 18.15
N PRO A 412 -20.76 -0.80 19.27
CA PRO A 412 -22.16 -0.72 19.66
C PRO A 412 -23.01 0.10 18.68
N VAL A 413 -22.40 0.93 17.85
CA VAL A 413 -23.07 1.74 16.82
C VAL A 413 -22.79 1.10 15.45
N GLU A 414 -23.83 0.64 14.78
CA GLU A 414 -23.70 0.11 13.42
C GLU A 414 -23.48 1.22 12.41
N VAL A 415 -22.27 1.24 11.83
CA VAL A 415 -21.96 2.12 10.69
C VAL A 415 -21.93 1.25 9.42
N PRO A 416 -22.65 1.64 8.34
CA PRO A 416 -22.63 0.89 7.09
C PRO A 416 -21.20 0.67 6.58
N GLY A 417 -20.85 -0.60 6.28
CA GLY A 417 -19.53 -0.99 5.78
C GLY A 417 -18.44 -1.19 6.84
N GLN A 418 -18.63 -0.77 8.09
CA GLN A 418 -17.71 -1.05 9.20
C GLN A 418 -18.07 -2.36 9.92
N GLY A 419 -17.06 -3.06 10.44
CA GLY A 419 -17.26 -4.31 11.20
C GLY A 419 -18.01 -5.41 10.45
N VAL A 420 -18.17 -5.31 9.11
CA VAL A 420 -18.98 -6.26 8.31
C VAL A 420 -18.46 -7.68 8.48
N ALA A 421 -17.14 -7.86 8.42
CA ALA A 421 -16.52 -9.18 8.54
C ALA A 421 -16.64 -9.75 9.96
N ALA A 422 -16.49 -8.91 10.99
CA ALA A 422 -16.64 -9.32 12.39
C ALA A 422 -18.08 -9.75 12.67
N ARG A 423 -19.09 -8.99 12.18
CA ARG A 423 -20.50 -9.36 12.29
C ARG A 423 -20.80 -10.66 11.57
N TRP A 424 -20.35 -10.78 10.32
CA TRP A 424 -20.53 -12.01 9.55
C TRP A 424 -19.88 -13.21 10.27
N ALA A 425 -18.65 -13.05 10.78
CA ALA A 425 -17.94 -14.12 11.47
C ALA A 425 -18.58 -14.49 12.82
N ARG A 426 -19.16 -13.53 13.56
CA ARG A 426 -19.93 -13.77 14.78
C ARG A 426 -21.17 -14.64 14.52
N ASP A 427 -21.87 -14.35 13.42
CA ASP A 427 -23.15 -14.97 13.09
C ASP A 427 -23.00 -16.21 12.17
N ALA A 428 -21.77 -16.50 11.72
CA ALA A 428 -21.44 -17.60 10.80
C ALA A 428 -21.85 -18.97 11.37
N GLN A 429 -22.44 -19.79 10.51
CA GLN A 429 -22.87 -21.15 10.82
C GLN A 429 -22.19 -22.16 9.89
N VAL A 430 -22.05 -23.40 10.36
CA VAL A 430 -21.59 -24.52 9.53
C VAL A 430 -22.51 -24.66 8.32
N GLY A 431 -21.90 -24.60 7.12
CA GLY A 431 -22.61 -24.66 5.86
C GLY A 431 -22.71 -23.34 5.12
N ASP A 432 -22.49 -22.21 5.80
CA ASP A 432 -22.45 -20.90 5.14
C ASP A 432 -21.35 -20.83 4.08
N THR A 433 -21.56 -20.03 3.05
CA THR A 433 -20.62 -19.90 1.95
C THR A 433 -20.05 -18.48 1.87
N ILE A 434 -18.77 -18.40 1.48
CA ILE A 434 -18.04 -17.14 1.29
C ILE A 434 -17.06 -17.32 0.13
N SER A 435 -16.65 -16.22 -0.49
CA SER A 435 -15.60 -16.25 -1.50
C SER A 435 -14.27 -15.78 -0.93
N LEU A 436 -13.18 -16.40 -1.40
CA LEU A 436 -11.80 -16.07 -1.05
C LEU A 436 -11.01 -15.78 -2.32
N LEU A 437 -10.35 -14.62 -2.38
CA LEU A 437 -9.33 -14.32 -3.38
C LEU A 437 -7.96 -14.65 -2.79
N GLY A 438 -7.24 -15.54 -3.43
CA GLY A 438 -5.95 -16.01 -2.93
C GLY A 438 -5.05 -16.61 -4.00
N PRO A 439 -3.80 -16.99 -3.64
CA PRO A 439 -2.79 -17.45 -4.56
C PRO A 439 -3.16 -18.77 -5.26
N ASN A 440 -2.82 -18.84 -6.54
CA ASN A 440 -2.90 -20.05 -7.36
C ASN A 440 -1.55 -20.80 -7.25
N ARG A 441 -1.52 -21.92 -6.52
CA ARG A 441 -0.30 -22.68 -6.24
C ARG A 441 0.44 -23.21 -7.50
N HIS A 442 -0.22 -23.21 -8.65
CA HIS A 442 0.38 -23.67 -9.90
C HIS A 442 1.25 -22.59 -10.56
N LEU A 443 1.01 -21.32 -10.24
CA LEU A 443 1.69 -20.17 -10.84
C LEU A 443 2.53 -19.36 -9.86
N VAL A 444 2.31 -19.53 -8.53
CA VAL A 444 3.03 -18.78 -7.51
C VAL A 444 3.74 -19.72 -6.53
N GLY A 445 4.87 -19.28 -6.01
CA GLY A 445 5.69 -19.99 -5.04
C GLY A 445 5.88 -19.23 -3.73
N PRO A 446 6.87 -19.63 -2.91
CA PRO A 446 7.16 -18.98 -1.61
C PRO A 446 7.50 -17.49 -1.71
N GLU A 447 7.89 -17.01 -2.90
CA GLU A 447 8.17 -15.59 -3.16
C GLU A 447 6.90 -14.75 -3.45
N TYR A 448 5.72 -15.33 -3.26
CA TYR A 448 4.44 -14.63 -3.45
C TYR A 448 4.34 -13.38 -2.57
N GLY A 449 3.93 -12.26 -3.16
CA GLY A 449 3.87 -10.96 -2.50
C GLY A 449 2.88 -10.85 -1.33
N GLY A 450 2.02 -11.84 -1.11
CA GLY A 450 1.15 -11.97 0.07
C GLY A 450 1.84 -12.53 1.31
N ILE A 451 3.12 -12.94 1.21
CA ILE A 451 3.97 -13.37 2.32
C ILE A 451 5.08 -12.34 2.49
N GLU A 452 5.10 -11.66 3.64
CA GLU A 452 6.11 -10.62 3.94
C GLU A 452 7.21 -11.12 4.88
N PHE A 453 6.91 -12.09 5.74
CA PHE A 453 7.88 -12.64 6.67
C PHE A 453 8.96 -13.45 5.96
N ARG A 454 10.16 -12.84 5.83
CA ARG A 454 11.33 -13.43 5.16
C ARG A 454 12.58 -13.19 5.99
N PRO A 455 12.84 -14.00 7.01
CA PRO A 455 13.96 -13.76 7.94
C PRO A 455 15.34 -13.94 7.28
N GLY A 456 15.43 -14.54 6.09
CA GLY A 456 16.69 -14.75 5.39
C GLY A 456 17.69 -15.50 6.24
N THR A 457 18.88 -14.90 6.47
CA THR A 457 19.98 -15.46 7.28
C THR A 457 19.93 -15.02 8.76
N ALA A 458 18.85 -14.36 9.22
CA ALA A 458 18.70 -13.91 10.59
C ALA A 458 18.75 -15.11 11.56
N ARG A 459 19.40 -14.91 12.71
CA ARG A 459 19.45 -15.88 13.80
C ARG A 459 18.56 -15.48 14.98
N THR A 460 18.14 -14.22 15.00
CA THR A 460 17.29 -13.67 16.05
C THR A 460 16.17 -12.90 15.40
N VAL A 461 14.95 -13.07 15.94
CA VAL A 461 13.74 -12.36 15.50
C VAL A 461 13.08 -11.66 16.68
N LEU A 462 12.42 -10.55 16.38
CA LEU A 462 11.46 -9.89 17.26
C LEU A 462 10.14 -9.79 16.52
N LEU A 463 9.10 -10.43 17.02
CA LEU A 463 7.73 -10.36 16.54
C LEU A 463 6.93 -9.54 17.54
N VAL A 464 6.22 -8.52 17.06
CA VAL A 464 5.39 -7.66 17.93
C VAL A 464 4.06 -7.46 17.24
N GLY A 465 2.97 -7.56 18.00
CA GLY A 465 1.64 -7.34 17.46
C GLY A 465 0.55 -7.36 18.52
N ASP A 466 -0.62 -6.93 18.12
CA ASP A 466 -1.87 -7.03 18.86
C ASP A 466 -2.64 -8.31 18.50
N GLU A 467 -3.89 -8.42 18.93
CA GLU A 467 -4.76 -9.57 18.64
C GLU A 467 -4.99 -9.79 17.15
N THR A 468 -4.87 -8.75 16.31
CA THR A 468 -5.04 -8.89 14.86
C THR A 468 -3.84 -9.57 14.20
N ALA A 469 -2.67 -9.48 14.82
CA ALA A 469 -1.43 -10.12 14.38
C ALA A 469 -1.29 -11.58 14.86
N LEU A 470 -2.08 -12.01 15.86
CA LEU A 470 -2.01 -13.37 16.44
C LEU A 470 -2.01 -14.47 15.37
N PRO A 471 -2.86 -14.45 14.34
CA PRO A 471 -2.89 -15.52 13.32
C PRO A 471 -1.56 -15.63 12.56
N ALA A 472 -0.99 -14.47 12.16
CA ALA A 472 0.28 -14.39 11.44
C ALA A 472 1.44 -14.84 12.32
N VAL A 473 1.54 -14.29 13.54
CA VAL A 473 2.62 -14.62 14.48
C VAL A 473 2.56 -16.10 14.87
N GLY A 474 1.37 -16.65 15.11
CA GLY A 474 1.19 -18.07 15.40
C GLY A 474 1.67 -18.98 14.26
N SER A 475 1.27 -18.67 13.03
CA SER A 475 1.69 -19.41 11.86
C SER A 475 3.21 -19.30 11.61
N ILE A 476 3.79 -18.10 11.79
CA ILE A 476 5.25 -17.90 11.70
C ILE A 476 5.98 -18.74 12.75
N LEU A 477 5.57 -18.67 14.04
CA LEU A 477 6.23 -19.38 15.15
C LEU A 477 6.30 -20.89 14.92
N GLU A 478 5.24 -21.49 14.37
CA GLU A 478 5.16 -22.92 14.03
C GLU A 478 6.15 -23.32 12.93
N ALA A 479 6.45 -22.39 12.02
CA ALA A 479 7.36 -22.62 10.90
C ALA A 479 8.84 -22.32 11.21
N LEU A 480 9.14 -21.59 12.30
CA LEU A 480 10.49 -21.18 12.62
C LEU A 480 11.41 -22.39 12.91
N PRO A 481 12.63 -22.42 12.35
CA PRO A 481 13.59 -23.47 12.64
C PRO A 481 14.09 -23.40 14.09
N ALA A 482 14.48 -24.55 14.65
CA ALA A 482 14.99 -24.65 16.03
C ALA A 482 16.25 -23.81 16.30
N SER A 483 16.99 -23.45 15.26
CA SER A 483 18.22 -22.64 15.34
C SER A 483 17.94 -21.15 15.53
N LEU A 484 16.68 -20.70 15.42
CA LEU A 484 16.28 -19.32 15.52
C LEU A 484 15.82 -19.00 16.93
N SER A 485 16.21 -17.84 17.49
CA SER A 485 15.85 -17.38 18.83
C SER A 485 15.26 -15.98 18.78
N GLY A 486 14.75 -15.47 19.91
CA GLY A 486 14.23 -14.11 19.99
C GLY A 486 13.02 -13.98 20.89
N HIS A 487 12.17 -13.01 20.57
CA HIS A 487 10.97 -12.73 21.34
C HIS A 487 9.75 -12.52 20.42
N ALA A 488 8.59 -12.95 20.89
CA ALA A 488 7.28 -12.60 20.37
C ALA A 488 6.48 -11.91 21.47
N LEU A 489 6.18 -10.64 21.30
CA LEU A 489 5.42 -9.80 22.23
C LEU A 489 4.03 -9.56 21.63
N LEU A 490 3.00 -10.05 22.31
CA LEU A 490 1.63 -10.02 21.82
C LEU A 490 0.71 -9.39 22.85
N GLU A 491 0.03 -8.34 22.45
CA GLU A 491 -0.99 -7.69 23.27
C GLU A 491 -2.37 -8.23 22.89
N VAL A 492 -3.18 -8.57 23.88
CA VAL A 492 -4.56 -9.03 23.68
C VAL A 492 -5.50 -8.27 24.61
N PRO A 493 -6.76 -8.01 24.22
CA PRO A 493 -7.71 -7.21 25.00
C PRO A 493 -7.99 -7.80 26.38
N GLU A 494 -8.11 -9.13 26.47
CA GLU A 494 -8.40 -9.82 27.73
C GLU A 494 -7.52 -11.08 27.87
N ALA A 495 -7.28 -11.50 29.10
CA ALA A 495 -6.53 -12.72 29.38
C ALA A 495 -7.18 -13.97 28.77
N ALA A 496 -8.51 -13.96 28.53
CA ALA A 496 -9.24 -15.04 27.88
C ALA A 496 -8.93 -15.16 26.39
N ASP A 497 -8.38 -14.11 25.77
CA ASP A 497 -7.98 -14.08 24.35
C ASP A 497 -6.54 -14.56 24.12
N ALA A 498 -5.77 -14.75 25.20
CA ALA A 498 -4.43 -15.31 25.14
C ALA A 498 -4.46 -16.74 24.61
N GLN A 499 -3.73 -16.99 23.52
CA GLN A 499 -3.65 -18.29 22.88
C GLN A 499 -2.33 -18.98 23.21
N GLN A 500 -2.37 -20.30 23.33
CA GLN A 500 -1.15 -21.09 23.44
C GLN A 500 -0.53 -21.23 22.06
N LEU A 501 0.50 -20.43 21.76
CA LEU A 501 1.24 -20.49 20.52
C LEU A 501 2.37 -21.51 20.63
N LEU A 502 2.47 -22.40 19.66
CA LEU A 502 3.47 -23.45 19.60
C LEU A 502 4.67 -23.00 18.75
N THR A 503 5.87 -23.32 19.20
CA THR A 503 7.09 -23.13 18.41
C THR A 503 8.11 -24.20 18.73
N ARG A 504 8.91 -24.58 17.73
CA ARG A 504 10.10 -25.44 17.92
C ARG A 504 11.39 -24.61 18.03
N SER A 505 11.28 -23.30 17.82
CA SER A 505 12.42 -22.36 17.90
C SER A 505 12.73 -21.96 19.35
N GLY A 506 13.83 -21.23 19.54
CA GLY A 506 14.18 -20.60 20.82
C GLY A 506 13.50 -19.26 21.05
N VAL A 507 12.38 -18.95 20.35
CA VAL A 507 11.62 -17.70 20.53
C VAL A 507 10.76 -17.80 21.79
N GLN A 508 10.89 -16.81 22.67
CA GLN A 508 10.06 -16.66 23.89
C GLN A 508 8.81 -15.85 23.54
N VAL A 509 7.63 -16.37 23.90
CA VAL A 509 6.34 -15.73 23.67
C VAL A 509 5.87 -15.10 24.99
N THR A 510 5.51 -13.82 24.92
CA THR A 510 5.03 -13.04 26.07
C THR A 510 3.81 -12.24 25.70
#